data_f157eb112b05a9e9d2d94ff421ddfbc5
#
_entry.id   f157eb112b05a9e9d2d94ff421ddfbc5
#
_cell.length_a   1.000
_cell.length_b   1.000
_cell.length_c   1.000
_cell.angle_alpha   90.00
_cell.angle_beta   90.00
_cell.angle_gamma   90.00
#
_symmetry.space_group_name_H-M   'P 1'
#
loop_
_entity.id
_entity.type
_entity.pdbx_description
1 polymer ?
#
loop_
_entity_poly.entity_id
_entity_poly.type
_entity_poly.pdbx_seq_one_letter_code
_entity_poly.pdbx_strand_id
1 'polypeptide(L)'
;MTNLISSIDWAFFGASMDTLYYVIRILVAGICGFCIGYERKTRSKEAGIRTHTIVCMASALLMIISKYAFVDQLDWGTKGADSARIAAQIVSGIGFLGAGIIIYRRDTLYGLTTAAGIWAAAGIGMALGAGMYILGVATTVLLIILQVFLHAPIKAFKGRLYITLRATIIIKDDTVIQQMRDLFNINKFTKFKTVRNENVMTADVEFATNRAYSPEELYNIIQEYDFIKTLEKHEEI
;
A
#
# COMPACT_ATOMS: atom_id res chain seq x y z
N MET A 1 16.19 -8.78 56.68
CA MET A 1 15.69 -9.23 55.39
C MET A 1 14.17 -9.04 55.21
N THR A 2 13.45 -8.74 56.26
CA THR A 2 11.98 -8.57 56.27
C THR A 2 11.48 -7.19 55.90
N ASN A 3 12.37 -6.16 55.80
CA ASN A 3 12.00 -4.78 55.49
C ASN A 3 12.15 -4.40 54.00
N LEU A 4 12.69 -5.28 53.16
CA LEU A 4 12.83 -4.99 51.71
C LEU A 4 11.53 -5.31 50.93
N ILE A 5 10.69 -6.19 51.48
CA ILE A 5 9.41 -6.58 50.83
C ILE A 5 8.28 -5.62 51.22
N SER A 6 8.37 -4.98 52.40
CA SER A 6 7.36 -3.99 52.83
C SER A 6 7.55 -2.59 52.21
N SER A 7 8.72 -2.35 51.65
CA SER A 7 9.04 -1.11 50.91
C SER A 7 8.91 -1.25 49.38
N ILE A 8 8.42 -2.36 48.86
CA ILE A 8 7.82 -2.37 47.52
C ILE A 8 6.52 -1.61 47.71
N ASP A 9 6.66 -0.28 47.56
CA ASP A 9 5.53 0.61 47.61
C ASP A 9 4.48 0.10 46.66
N TRP A 10 3.33 -0.27 47.18
CA TRP A 10 2.13 -0.52 46.38
C TRP A 10 1.76 0.72 45.54
N ALA A 11 2.37 1.89 45.81
CA ALA A 11 2.40 3.03 44.91
C ALA A 11 3.06 2.72 43.59
N PHE A 12 3.99 1.78 43.50
CA PHE A 12 4.55 1.27 42.23
C PHE A 12 3.55 0.37 41.49
N PHE A 13 2.66 -0.32 42.24
CA PHE A 13 1.52 -1.09 41.70
C PHE A 13 0.20 -0.32 41.78
N GLY A 14 0.18 0.84 42.45
CA GLY A 14 -0.88 1.79 42.30
C GLY A 14 -0.85 2.28 40.85
N ALA A 15 -1.49 1.44 39.99
CA ALA A 15 -1.89 1.94 38.68
C ALA A 15 -2.63 3.24 38.96
N SER A 16 -1.92 4.37 38.92
CA SER A 16 -2.55 5.66 39.02
C SER A 16 -3.65 5.66 37.98
N MET A 17 -4.75 6.30 38.23
CA MET A 17 -5.84 6.41 37.21
C MET A 17 -5.26 6.82 35.86
N ASP A 18 -4.16 7.55 35.85
CA ASP A 18 -3.41 7.95 34.64
C ASP A 18 -2.83 6.75 33.89
N THR A 19 -2.26 5.75 34.57
CA THR A 19 -1.76 4.53 33.93
C THR A 19 -2.88 3.76 33.23
N LEU A 20 -4.05 3.66 33.87
CA LEU A 20 -5.21 3.03 33.26
C LEU A 20 -5.67 3.79 32.00
N TYR A 21 -5.69 5.12 32.04
CA TYR A 21 -6.00 5.95 30.88
C TYR A 21 -5.00 5.74 29.73
N TYR A 22 -3.70 5.57 30.02
CA TYR A 22 -2.69 5.29 28.98
C TYR A 22 -2.91 3.93 28.34
N VAL A 23 -3.22 2.90 29.16
CA VAL A 23 -3.56 1.56 28.64
C VAL A 23 -4.80 1.61 27.73
N ILE A 24 -5.83 2.34 28.16
CA ILE A 24 -7.05 2.50 27.33
C ILE A 24 -6.73 3.17 26.00
N ARG A 25 -5.87 4.20 25.97
CA ARG A 25 -5.45 4.85 24.71
C ARG A 25 -4.78 3.87 23.76
N ILE A 26 -3.89 3.02 24.26
CA ILE A 26 -3.20 2.00 23.48
C ILE A 26 -4.19 0.95 22.96
N LEU A 27 -5.16 0.54 23.79
CA LEU A 27 -6.20 -0.41 23.38
C LEU A 27 -7.10 0.16 22.27
N VAL A 28 -7.55 1.41 22.41
CA VAL A 28 -8.34 2.10 21.38
C VAL A 28 -7.53 2.23 20.09
N ALA A 29 -6.24 2.56 20.18
CA ALA A 29 -5.35 2.59 19.03
C ALA A 29 -5.24 1.20 18.36
N GLY A 30 -5.15 0.15 19.16
CA GLY A 30 -5.16 -1.23 18.65
C GLY A 30 -6.44 -1.57 17.89
N ILE A 31 -7.60 -1.18 18.43
CA ILE A 31 -8.89 -1.39 17.75
C ILE A 31 -8.96 -0.62 16.42
N CYS A 32 -8.54 0.64 16.40
CA CYS A 32 -8.48 1.43 15.17
C CYS A 32 -7.54 0.79 14.13
N GLY A 33 -6.34 0.39 14.54
CA GLY A 33 -5.38 -0.31 13.70
C GLY A 33 -5.91 -1.65 13.18
N PHE A 34 -6.64 -2.41 14.03
CA PHE A 34 -7.31 -3.65 13.64
C PHE A 34 -8.36 -3.40 12.54
N CYS A 35 -9.21 -2.41 12.70
CA CYS A 35 -10.26 -2.06 11.71
C CYS A 35 -9.67 -1.71 10.35
N ILE A 36 -8.61 -0.87 10.33
CA ILE A 36 -7.89 -0.52 9.10
C ILE A 36 -7.27 -1.78 8.48
N GLY A 37 -6.55 -2.56 9.28
CA GLY A 37 -5.86 -3.76 8.83
C GLY A 37 -6.81 -4.86 8.35
N TYR A 38 -8.01 -4.94 8.91
CA TYR A 38 -9.05 -5.86 8.46
C TYR A 38 -9.51 -5.53 7.03
N GLU A 39 -9.79 -4.26 6.75
CA GLU A 39 -10.12 -3.79 5.40
C GLU A 39 -8.97 -4.07 4.42
N ARG A 40 -7.71 -3.85 4.81
CA ARG A 40 -6.54 -4.16 3.99
C ARG A 40 -6.41 -5.66 3.70
N LYS A 41 -6.62 -6.51 4.71
CA LYS A 41 -6.58 -7.97 4.55
C LYS A 41 -7.66 -8.48 3.60
N THR A 42 -8.88 -7.97 3.70
CA THR A 42 -9.99 -8.37 2.79
C THR A 42 -9.70 -8.04 1.34
N ARG A 43 -8.79 -7.10 1.09
CA ARG A 43 -8.37 -6.69 -0.27
C ARG A 43 -7.01 -7.23 -0.68
N SER A 44 -6.49 -8.25 0.03
CA SER A 44 -5.21 -8.91 -0.28
C SER A 44 -4.04 -7.94 -0.44
N LYS A 45 -4.00 -6.88 0.41
CA LYS A 45 -2.87 -5.93 0.42
C LYS A 45 -1.70 -6.49 1.25
N GLU A 46 -0.49 -6.01 0.97
CA GLU A 46 0.78 -6.51 1.52
C GLU A 46 0.83 -6.41 3.06
N ALA A 47 0.29 -5.34 3.65
CA ALA A 47 0.17 -5.16 5.09
C ALA A 47 -1.30 -5.28 5.53
N GLY A 48 -1.55 -6.23 6.44
CA GLY A 48 -2.88 -6.54 6.95
C GLY A 48 -3.07 -6.18 8.42
N ILE A 49 -3.89 -6.97 9.11
CA ILE A 49 -4.33 -6.72 10.50
C ILE A 49 -3.16 -6.55 11.46
N ARG A 50 -2.23 -7.51 11.48
CA ARG A 50 -1.11 -7.50 12.44
C ARG A 50 -0.28 -6.23 12.34
N THR A 51 0.10 -5.85 11.10
CA THR A 51 0.96 -4.70 10.86
C THR A 51 0.29 -3.40 11.29
N HIS A 52 -0.95 -3.14 10.87
CA HIS A 52 -1.65 -1.90 11.21
C HIS A 52 -1.97 -1.81 12.71
N THR A 53 -2.34 -2.92 13.35
CA THR A 53 -2.58 -2.94 14.79
C THR A 53 -1.32 -2.60 15.58
N ILE A 54 -0.19 -3.27 15.28
CA ILE A 54 1.08 -3.05 15.98
C ILE A 54 1.58 -1.63 15.76
N VAL A 55 1.54 -1.13 14.53
CA VAL A 55 1.98 0.24 14.21
C VAL A 55 1.16 1.28 14.97
N CYS A 56 -0.17 1.13 15.00
CA CYS A 56 -1.05 2.06 15.68
C CYS A 56 -0.82 2.05 17.21
N MET A 57 -0.71 0.85 17.81
CA MET A 57 -0.42 0.69 19.26
C MET A 57 0.96 1.25 19.63
N ALA A 58 1.99 0.90 18.87
CA ALA A 58 3.35 1.36 19.12
C ALA A 58 3.46 2.88 18.99
N SER A 59 2.84 3.47 17.97
CA SER A 59 2.80 4.93 17.82
C SER A 59 2.06 5.62 18.96
N ALA A 60 0.97 5.03 19.46
CA ALA A 60 0.26 5.55 20.62
C ALA A 60 1.13 5.49 21.90
N LEU A 61 1.81 4.35 22.14
CA LEU A 61 2.74 4.21 23.26
C LEU A 61 3.87 5.23 23.19
N LEU A 62 4.55 5.35 22.06
CA LEU A 62 5.65 6.30 21.88
C LEU A 62 5.19 7.75 22.01
N MET A 63 3.96 8.08 21.60
CA MET A 63 3.37 9.41 21.79
C MET A 63 3.06 9.68 23.25
N ILE A 64 2.59 8.70 24.03
CA ILE A 64 2.40 8.81 25.48
C ILE A 64 3.73 9.07 26.15
N ILE A 65 4.77 8.29 25.82
CA ILE A 65 6.14 8.50 26.35
C ILE A 65 6.63 9.90 26.00
N SER A 66 6.47 10.33 24.75
CA SER A 66 6.87 11.67 24.28
C SER A 66 6.25 12.78 25.10
N LYS A 67 4.96 12.64 25.43
CA LYS A 67 4.20 13.69 26.11
C LYS A 67 4.34 13.70 27.63
N TYR A 68 4.50 12.53 28.24
CA TYR A 68 4.33 12.38 29.68
C TYR A 68 5.56 11.84 30.43
N ALA A 69 6.51 11.18 29.75
CA ALA A 69 7.63 10.52 30.44
C ALA A 69 8.71 11.48 30.98
N PHE A 70 8.69 12.76 30.60
CA PHE A 70 9.73 13.73 30.96
C PHE A 70 9.21 14.90 31.82
N VAL A 71 8.02 14.75 32.39
CA VAL A 71 7.39 15.82 33.20
C VAL A 71 8.19 16.10 34.47
N ASP A 72 8.79 15.09 35.07
CA ASP A 72 9.67 15.22 36.26
C ASP A 72 10.92 16.09 36.03
N GLN A 73 11.41 16.17 34.80
CA GLN A 73 12.56 16.96 34.45
C GLN A 73 12.25 18.49 34.47
N LEU A 74 11.00 18.90 34.40
CA LEU A 74 10.57 20.27 34.47
C LEU A 74 10.83 20.88 35.88
N ASP A 75 10.74 20.05 36.91
CA ASP A 75 10.95 20.48 38.31
C ASP A 75 12.42 20.76 38.64
N TRP A 76 13.37 20.31 37.82
CA TRP A 76 14.81 20.48 38.02
C TRP A 76 15.37 21.76 37.36
N GLY A 77 14.51 22.67 36.88
CA GLY A 77 14.91 23.94 36.29
C GLY A 77 15.66 23.84 34.95
N THR A 78 15.76 22.65 34.41
CA THR A 78 16.22 22.43 33.04
C THR A 78 15.13 22.91 32.08
N LYS A 79 15.48 23.74 31.09
CA LYS A 79 14.57 24.08 29.98
C LYS A 79 14.05 22.77 29.42
N GLY A 80 12.76 22.49 29.65
CA GLY A 80 12.15 21.16 29.52
C GLY A 80 12.60 20.38 28.32
N ALA A 81 12.72 19.07 28.51
CA ALA A 81 12.97 18.16 27.42
C ALA A 81 11.93 18.40 26.29
N ASP A 82 12.41 18.59 25.08
CA ASP A 82 11.54 18.83 23.93
C ASP A 82 10.71 17.57 23.65
N SER A 83 9.51 17.56 24.23
CA SER A 83 8.56 16.44 24.10
C SER A 83 8.16 16.13 22.65
N ALA A 84 8.38 17.06 21.73
CA ALA A 84 8.09 16.86 20.32
C ALA A 84 9.15 16.01 19.60
N ARG A 85 10.33 15.82 20.17
CA ARG A 85 11.42 15.06 19.52
C ARG A 85 11.06 13.61 19.24
N ILE A 86 10.51 12.91 20.24
CA ILE A 86 10.13 11.49 20.06
C ILE A 86 8.98 11.41 19.07
N ALA A 87 8.00 12.29 19.17
CA ALA A 87 6.89 12.36 18.21
C ALA A 87 7.38 12.59 16.77
N ALA A 88 8.36 13.47 16.56
CA ALA A 88 8.96 13.71 15.24
C ALA A 88 9.68 12.45 14.71
N GLN A 89 10.38 11.69 15.59
CA GLN A 89 11.06 10.46 15.21
C GLN A 89 10.09 9.33 14.85
N ILE A 90 8.88 9.30 15.41
CA ILE A 90 7.84 8.34 14.99
C ILE A 90 7.53 8.54 13.50
N VAL A 91 7.28 9.80 13.09
CA VAL A 91 6.95 10.13 11.69
C VAL A 91 8.08 9.73 10.75
N SER A 92 9.34 10.00 11.12
CA SER A 92 10.51 9.61 10.34
C SER A 92 10.68 8.09 10.28
N GLY A 93 10.58 7.41 11.43
CA GLY A 93 10.75 5.95 11.53
C GLY A 93 9.71 5.15 10.77
N ILE A 94 8.47 5.59 10.77
CA ILE A 94 7.40 4.95 9.96
C ILE A 94 7.65 5.16 8.46
N GLY A 95 8.28 6.26 8.06
CA GLY A 95 8.70 6.47 6.67
C GLY A 95 9.64 5.36 6.17
N PHE A 96 10.56 4.89 7.03
CA PHE A 96 11.44 3.77 6.71
C PHE A 96 10.68 2.45 6.50
N LEU A 97 9.72 2.13 7.38
CA LEU A 97 8.88 0.94 7.24
C LEU A 97 8.00 1.03 5.97
N GLY A 98 7.44 2.21 5.70
CA GLY A 98 6.67 2.46 4.48
C GLY A 98 7.49 2.26 3.22
N ALA A 99 8.70 2.80 3.18
CA ALA A 99 9.61 2.61 2.05
C ALA A 99 9.99 1.13 1.85
N GLY A 100 10.15 0.37 2.93
CA GLY A 100 10.46 -1.07 2.87
C GLY A 100 9.37 -1.95 2.25
N ILE A 101 8.14 -1.44 2.12
CA ILE A 101 7.02 -2.17 1.51
C ILE A 101 6.87 -1.84 0.02
N ILE A 102 7.45 -0.73 -0.43
CA ILE A 102 7.37 -0.33 -1.84
C ILE A 102 8.36 -1.16 -2.64
N ILE A 103 7.82 -1.97 -3.55
CA ILE A 103 8.61 -2.86 -4.41
C ILE A 103 8.42 -2.46 -5.87
N TYR A 104 9.53 -2.28 -6.57
CA TYR A 104 9.55 -2.09 -8.01
C TYR A 104 9.72 -3.45 -8.70
N ARG A 105 8.73 -3.85 -9.49
CA ARG A 105 8.76 -5.12 -10.22
C ARG A 105 8.09 -4.94 -11.59
N ARG A 106 8.78 -5.39 -12.65
CA ARG A 106 8.27 -5.35 -14.04
C ARG A 106 7.68 -3.99 -14.43
N ASP A 107 8.45 -2.92 -14.22
CA ASP A 107 8.10 -1.53 -14.54
C ASP A 107 6.87 -0.97 -13.79
N THR A 108 6.43 -1.64 -12.72
CA THR A 108 5.31 -1.23 -11.88
C THR A 108 5.73 -1.12 -10.42
N LEU A 109 5.23 -0.08 -9.72
CA LEU A 109 5.44 0.13 -8.30
C LEU A 109 4.27 -0.48 -7.51
N TYR A 110 4.59 -1.44 -6.63
CA TYR A 110 3.66 -2.07 -5.69
C TYR A 110 3.84 -1.51 -4.30
N GLY A 111 2.79 -1.58 -3.45
CA GLY A 111 2.88 -1.22 -2.04
C GLY A 111 2.71 0.26 -1.71
N LEU A 112 2.58 1.18 -2.68
CA LEU A 112 2.42 2.63 -2.42
C LEU A 112 1.23 2.95 -1.51
N THR A 113 0.06 2.40 -1.82
CA THR A 113 -1.16 2.60 -1.02
C THR A 113 -1.03 1.95 0.36
N THR A 114 -0.34 0.82 0.46
CA THR A 114 -0.06 0.13 1.72
C THR A 114 0.86 0.94 2.60
N ALA A 115 1.92 1.52 2.04
CA ALA A 115 2.85 2.40 2.75
C ALA A 115 2.13 3.66 3.29
N ALA A 116 1.29 4.29 2.48
CA ALA A 116 0.46 5.41 2.90
C ALA A 116 -0.52 5.02 4.03
N GLY A 117 -1.11 3.82 3.96
CA GLY A 117 -2.00 3.28 5.00
C GLY A 117 -1.29 3.07 6.34
N ILE A 118 -0.07 2.55 6.33
CA ILE A 118 0.77 2.37 7.53
C ILE A 118 1.14 3.74 8.14
N TRP A 119 1.52 4.69 7.29
CA TRP A 119 1.82 6.05 7.74
C TRP A 119 0.61 6.73 8.39
N ALA A 120 -0.57 6.58 7.81
CA ALA A 120 -1.82 7.08 8.38
C ALA A 120 -2.19 6.39 9.70
N ALA A 121 -2.00 5.05 9.79
CA ALA A 121 -2.23 4.30 11.03
C ALA A 121 -1.31 4.76 12.17
N ALA A 122 -0.07 5.10 11.88
CA ALA A 122 0.85 5.69 12.85
C ALA A 122 0.35 7.06 13.35
N GLY A 123 -0.10 7.93 12.45
CA GLY A 123 -0.69 9.24 12.81
C GLY A 123 -1.93 9.10 13.69
N ILE A 124 -2.80 8.14 13.40
CA ILE A 124 -3.97 7.80 14.23
C ILE A 124 -3.53 7.34 15.61
N GLY A 125 -2.53 6.45 15.69
CA GLY A 125 -1.95 6.02 16.96
C GLY A 125 -1.40 7.20 17.78
N MET A 126 -0.66 8.10 17.13
CA MET A 126 -0.15 9.32 17.78
C MET A 126 -1.28 10.19 18.32
N ALA A 127 -2.34 10.42 17.55
CA ALA A 127 -3.49 11.21 17.97
C ALA A 127 -4.16 10.60 19.22
N LEU A 128 -4.39 9.27 19.22
CA LEU A 128 -4.99 8.55 20.34
C LEU A 128 -4.07 8.55 21.57
N GLY A 129 -2.76 8.35 21.38
CA GLY A 129 -1.75 8.46 22.43
C GLY A 129 -1.71 9.85 23.07
N ALA A 130 -1.86 10.90 22.27
CA ALA A 130 -1.96 12.28 22.75
C ALA A 130 -3.26 12.58 23.51
N GLY A 131 -4.27 11.68 23.46
CA GLY A 131 -5.58 11.86 24.08
C GLY A 131 -6.63 12.50 23.15
N MET A 132 -6.34 12.63 21.86
CA MET A 132 -7.25 13.21 20.85
C MET A 132 -8.18 12.11 20.29
N TYR A 133 -9.03 11.53 21.15
CA TYR A 133 -9.85 10.37 20.82
C TYR A 133 -10.78 10.60 19.63
N ILE A 134 -11.51 11.71 19.63
CA ILE A 134 -12.47 12.04 18.58
C ILE A 134 -11.75 12.14 17.23
N LEU A 135 -10.59 12.80 17.19
CA LEU A 135 -9.81 12.97 15.98
C LEU A 135 -9.29 11.59 15.48
N GLY A 136 -8.71 10.77 16.36
CA GLY A 136 -8.17 9.47 15.99
C GLY A 136 -9.25 8.52 15.47
N VAL A 137 -10.39 8.42 16.15
CA VAL A 137 -11.51 7.56 15.71
C VAL A 137 -12.15 8.09 14.43
N ALA A 138 -12.42 9.40 14.33
CA ALA A 138 -12.98 10.00 13.13
C ALA A 138 -12.06 9.79 11.91
N THR A 139 -10.75 9.99 12.07
CA THR A 139 -9.78 9.75 11.00
C THR A 139 -9.75 8.29 10.58
N THR A 140 -9.87 7.34 11.53
CA THR A 140 -9.97 5.91 11.22
C THR A 140 -11.18 5.61 10.34
N VAL A 141 -12.35 6.13 10.72
CA VAL A 141 -13.60 5.94 9.96
C VAL A 141 -13.48 6.56 8.56
N LEU A 142 -13.01 7.81 8.48
CA LEU A 142 -12.80 8.49 7.20
C LEU A 142 -11.82 7.76 6.29
N LEU A 143 -10.72 7.25 6.85
CA LEU A 143 -9.74 6.49 6.09
C LEU A 143 -10.35 5.22 5.50
N ILE A 144 -11.11 4.46 6.29
CA ILE A 144 -11.78 3.23 5.83
C ILE A 144 -12.82 3.57 4.75
N ILE A 145 -13.64 4.58 4.96
CA ILE A 145 -14.63 5.04 3.97
C ILE A 145 -13.93 5.40 2.66
N LEU A 146 -12.87 6.20 2.73
CA LEU A 146 -12.12 6.62 1.56
C LEU A 146 -11.52 5.42 0.81
N GLN A 147 -10.93 4.47 1.53
CA GLN A 147 -10.33 3.28 0.96
C GLN A 147 -11.36 2.39 0.28
N VAL A 148 -12.55 2.22 0.89
CA VAL A 148 -13.67 1.47 0.29
C VAL A 148 -14.21 2.19 -0.94
N PHE A 149 -14.42 3.50 -0.84
CA PHE A 149 -14.97 4.33 -1.93
C PHE A 149 -14.05 4.35 -3.15
N LEU A 150 -12.74 4.56 -2.97
CA LEU A 150 -11.78 4.59 -4.08
C LEU A 150 -11.57 3.22 -4.75
N HIS A 151 -11.95 2.13 -4.07
CA HIS A 151 -11.95 0.78 -4.65
C HIS A 151 -13.26 0.42 -5.37
N ALA A 152 -14.31 1.20 -5.17
CA ALA A 152 -15.55 0.98 -5.90
C ALA A 152 -15.28 1.11 -7.42
N PRO A 153 -15.87 0.25 -8.28
CA PRO A 153 -15.66 0.30 -9.73
C PRO A 153 -16.41 1.50 -10.33
N ILE A 154 -16.06 2.69 -9.89
CA ILE A 154 -16.62 3.93 -10.39
C ILE A 154 -16.06 4.14 -11.79
N LYS A 155 -16.93 4.18 -12.82
CA LYS A 155 -16.52 4.37 -14.23
C LYS A 155 -15.59 5.57 -14.44
N ALA A 156 -15.71 6.61 -13.60
CA ALA A 156 -14.84 7.80 -13.64
C ALA A 156 -13.37 7.52 -13.24
N PHE A 157 -13.09 6.49 -12.43
CA PHE A 157 -11.75 6.10 -12.00
C PHE A 157 -11.18 4.89 -12.77
N LYS A 158 -11.98 4.27 -13.65
CA LYS A 158 -11.45 3.30 -14.60
C LYS A 158 -10.59 4.08 -15.58
N GLY A 159 -9.29 4.16 -15.30
CA GLY A 159 -8.29 4.42 -16.33
C GLY A 159 -8.58 3.48 -17.50
N ARG A 160 -8.34 3.90 -18.73
CA ARG A 160 -8.47 3.03 -19.90
C ARG A 160 -7.66 1.77 -19.60
N LEU A 161 -8.35 0.63 -19.43
CA LEU A 161 -7.69 -0.65 -19.26
C LEU A 161 -6.95 -0.94 -20.56
N TYR A 162 -5.68 -0.65 -20.59
CA TYR A 162 -4.83 -1.10 -21.68
C TYR A 162 -4.43 -2.54 -21.38
N ILE A 163 -4.89 -3.45 -22.21
CA ILE A 163 -4.43 -4.83 -22.17
C ILE A 163 -3.23 -4.91 -23.11
N THR A 164 -2.11 -5.34 -22.59
CA THR A 164 -0.92 -5.57 -23.42
C THR A 164 -1.03 -6.95 -24.06
N LEU A 165 -1.01 -6.99 -25.38
CA LEU A 165 -0.92 -8.19 -26.17
C LEU A 165 0.48 -8.35 -26.74
N ARG A 166 0.97 -9.58 -26.79
CA ARG A 166 2.18 -9.96 -27.50
C ARG A 166 1.80 -10.83 -28.69
N ALA A 167 2.32 -10.50 -29.85
CA ALA A 167 2.10 -11.28 -31.06
C ALA A 167 3.42 -11.55 -31.78
N THR A 168 3.56 -12.74 -32.35
CA THR A 168 4.60 -13.04 -33.31
C THR A 168 3.94 -13.05 -34.70
N ILE A 169 4.39 -12.17 -35.58
CA ILE A 169 3.85 -12.01 -36.94
C ILE A 169 4.89 -12.35 -37.99
N ILE A 170 4.42 -12.84 -39.15
CA ILE A 170 5.24 -13.04 -40.34
C ILE A 170 5.10 -11.78 -41.22
N ILE A 171 6.20 -11.10 -41.48
CA ILE A 171 6.23 -9.93 -42.37
C ILE A 171 6.52 -10.41 -43.78
N LYS A 172 5.48 -10.48 -44.61
CA LYS A 172 5.61 -10.79 -46.04
C LYS A 172 5.82 -9.50 -46.86
N ASP A 173 5.17 -8.42 -46.43
CA ASP A 173 5.21 -7.10 -47.03
C ASP A 173 4.87 -6.01 -46.01
N ASP A 174 5.00 -4.76 -46.37
CA ASP A 174 4.74 -3.62 -45.48
C ASP A 174 3.27 -3.46 -45.07
N THR A 175 2.34 -4.15 -45.78
CA THR A 175 0.90 -4.07 -45.48
C THR A 175 0.53 -4.82 -44.23
N VAL A 176 1.29 -5.85 -43.83
CA VAL A 176 1.04 -6.65 -42.63
C VAL A 176 1.07 -5.80 -41.37
N ILE A 177 2.00 -4.86 -41.27
CA ILE A 177 2.11 -3.97 -40.12
C ILE A 177 0.89 -3.05 -40.04
N GLN A 178 0.41 -2.58 -41.21
CA GLN A 178 -0.78 -1.74 -41.29
C GLN A 178 -2.05 -2.52 -40.90
N GLN A 179 -2.18 -3.75 -41.40
CA GLN A 179 -3.29 -4.64 -41.05
C GLN A 179 -3.33 -4.92 -39.54
N MET A 180 -2.17 -5.16 -38.91
CA MET A 180 -2.08 -5.29 -37.46
C MET A 180 -2.57 -4.04 -36.70
N ARG A 181 -2.19 -2.85 -37.20
CA ARG A 181 -2.63 -1.57 -36.60
C ARG A 181 -4.14 -1.41 -36.69
N ASP A 182 -4.70 -1.71 -37.84
CA ASP A 182 -6.14 -1.54 -38.08
C ASP A 182 -6.96 -2.58 -37.32
N LEU A 183 -6.49 -3.83 -37.27
CA LEU A 183 -7.16 -4.95 -36.58
C LEU A 183 -7.29 -4.69 -35.07
N PHE A 184 -6.22 -4.23 -34.42
CA PHE A 184 -6.16 -4.04 -32.98
C PHE A 184 -6.28 -2.57 -32.56
N ASN A 185 -6.50 -1.66 -33.51
CA ASN A 185 -6.51 -0.20 -33.29
C ASN A 185 -5.26 0.29 -32.53
N ILE A 186 -4.08 -0.09 -33.02
CA ILE A 186 -2.79 0.14 -32.39
C ILE A 186 -2.27 1.52 -32.75
N ASN A 187 -2.17 2.42 -31.77
CA ASN A 187 -1.54 3.72 -31.96
C ASN A 187 -0.01 3.63 -32.00
N LYS A 188 0.57 2.79 -31.11
CA LYS A 188 2.02 2.62 -30.98
C LYS A 188 2.35 1.22 -30.49
N PHE A 189 3.38 0.59 -31.06
CA PHE A 189 3.97 -0.63 -30.53
C PHE A 189 4.85 -0.27 -29.31
N THR A 190 4.68 -0.99 -28.21
CA THR A 190 5.50 -0.84 -27.00
C THR A 190 6.86 -1.48 -27.21
N LYS A 191 6.87 -2.61 -27.93
CA LYS A 191 8.09 -3.32 -28.30
C LYS A 191 7.93 -3.86 -29.71
N PHE A 192 9.01 -3.76 -30.51
CA PHE A 192 9.05 -4.26 -31.88
C PHE A 192 10.44 -4.86 -32.12
N LYS A 193 10.51 -6.20 -32.23
CA LYS A 193 11.74 -6.93 -32.46
C LYS A 193 11.58 -7.77 -33.72
N THR A 194 12.40 -7.51 -34.72
CA THR A 194 12.43 -8.29 -35.98
C THR A 194 13.53 -9.32 -35.91
N VAL A 195 13.22 -10.51 -36.40
CA VAL A 195 14.18 -11.62 -36.58
C VAL A 195 14.06 -12.12 -38.02
N ARG A 196 15.16 -12.22 -38.71
CA ARG A 196 15.24 -12.74 -40.08
C ARG A 196 15.80 -14.16 -40.01
N ASN A 197 14.99 -15.15 -40.37
CA ASN A 197 15.41 -16.54 -40.53
C ASN A 197 15.37 -16.89 -42.01
N GLU A 198 16.52 -17.25 -42.58
CA GLU A 198 16.80 -17.69 -43.96
C GLU A 198 15.95 -17.05 -45.08
N ASN A 199 14.61 -17.23 -45.09
CA ASN A 199 13.70 -16.66 -46.10
C ASN A 199 12.43 -16.01 -45.50
N VAL A 200 12.27 -15.99 -44.19
CA VAL A 200 11.06 -15.49 -43.54
C VAL A 200 11.44 -14.41 -42.53
N MET A 201 10.86 -13.23 -42.68
CA MET A 201 10.97 -12.17 -41.70
C MET A 201 9.84 -12.29 -40.69
N THR A 202 10.19 -12.47 -39.43
CA THR A 202 9.23 -12.51 -38.32
C THR A 202 9.43 -11.30 -37.40
N ALA A 203 8.36 -10.80 -36.81
CA ALA A 203 8.45 -9.77 -35.79
C ALA A 203 7.69 -10.20 -34.53
N ASP A 204 8.35 -10.04 -33.39
CA ASP A 204 7.72 -10.09 -32.08
C ASP A 204 7.31 -8.66 -31.69
N VAL A 205 6.02 -8.45 -31.56
CA VAL A 205 5.44 -7.14 -31.26
C VAL A 205 4.66 -7.17 -29.96
N GLU A 206 4.84 -6.14 -29.14
CA GLU A 206 4.01 -5.89 -27.97
C GLU A 206 3.25 -4.57 -28.18
N PHE A 207 1.96 -4.58 -27.91
CA PHE A 207 1.11 -3.41 -28.09
C PHE A 207 -0.03 -3.38 -27.06
N ALA A 208 -0.45 -2.17 -26.72
CA ALA A 208 -1.58 -1.95 -25.84
C ALA A 208 -2.87 -1.76 -26.65
N THR A 209 -3.94 -2.43 -26.22
CA THR A 209 -5.28 -2.29 -26.80
C THR A 209 -6.30 -1.87 -25.73
N ASN A 210 -7.31 -1.10 -26.15
CA ASN A 210 -8.38 -0.63 -25.27
C ASN A 210 -9.52 -1.67 -25.12
N ARG A 211 -9.44 -2.79 -25.84
CA ARG A 211 -10.44 -3.84 -25.85
C ARG A 211 -9.92 -5.10 -25.14
N ALA A 212 -10.74 -5.67 -24.26
CA ALA A 212 -10.48 -6.99 -23.72
C ALA A 212 -10.89 -8.04 -24.75
N TYR A 213 -9.99 -8.98 -25.04
CA TYR A 213 -10.25 -10.12 -25.89
C TYR A 213 -10.41 -11.37 -25.05
N SER A 214 -11.43 -12.18 -25.35
CA SER A 214 -11.57 -13.52 -24.76
C SER A 214 -10.57 -14.50 -25.42
N PRO A 215 -10.22 -15.62 -24.77
CA PRO A 215 -9.38 -16.64 -25.38
C PRO A 215 -9.93 -17.15 -26.72
N GLU A 216 -11.26 -17.26 -26.86
CA GLU A 216 -11.94 -17.68 -28.06
C GLU A 216 -11.81 -16.66 -29.20
N GLU A 217 -11.92 -15.37 -28.89
CA GLU A 217 -11.70 -14.30 -29.86
C GLU A 217 -10.25 -14.28 -30.37
N LEU A 218 -9.26 -14.47 -29.46
CA LEU A 218 -7.84 -14.54 -29.85
C LEU A 218 -7.57 -15.76 -30.74
N TYR A 219 -8.18 -16.91 -30.43
CA TYR A 219 -8.08 -18.10 -31.27
C TYR A 219 -8.65 -17.87 -32.67
N ASN A 220 -9.84 -17.28 -32.78
CA ASN A 220 -10.48 -16.99 -34.06
C ASN A 220 -9.64 -16.03 -34.91
N ILE A 221 -9.03 -15.00 -34.29
CA ILE A 221 -8.15 -14.06 -34.99
C ILE A 221 -6.93 -14.79 -35.57
N ILE A 222 -6.31 -15.71 -34.84
CA ILE A 222 -5.17 -16.50 -35.35
C ILE A 222 -5.60 -17.38 -36.54
N GLN A 223 -6.82 -17.92 -36.53
CA GLN A 223 -7.33 -18.73 -37.63
C GLN A 223 -7.67 -17.90 -38.90
N GLU A 224 -8.11 -16.67 -38.71
CA GLU A 224 -8.52 -15.77 -39.79
C GLU A 224 -7.33 -15.10 -40.48
N TYR A 225 -6.23 -14.84 -39.74
CA TYR A 225 -5.09 -14.09 -40.26
C TYR A 225 -3.80 -14.92 -40.27
N ASP A 226 -3.46 -15.52 -41.39
CA ASP A 226 -2.27 -16.38 -41.58
C ASP A 226 -0.92 -15.75 -41.22
N PHE A 227 -0.84 -14.43 -41.17
CA PHE A 227 0.38 -13.73 -40.80
C PHE A 227 0.63 -13.70 -39.29
N ILE A 228 -0.37 -14.05 -38.44
CA ILE A 228 -0.25 -14.11 -37.00
C ILE A 228 0.09 -15.55 -36.58
N LYS A 229 1.31 -15.77 -36.08
CA LYS A 229 1.74 -17.08 -35.59
C LYS A 229 1.31 -17.36 -34.14
N THR A 230 1.50 -16.36 -33.30
CA THR A 230 1.14 -16.45 -31.88
C THR A 230 0.50 -15.13 -31.46
N LEU A 231 -0.46 -15.22 -30.55
CA LEU A 231 -1.11 -14.08 -29.93
C LEU A 231 -1.34 -14.42 -28.45
N GLU A 232 -0.66 -13.72 -27.59
CA GLU A 232 -0.68 -13.96 -26.15
C GLU A 232 -1.17 -12.72 -25.41
N LYS A 233 -2.03 -12.92 -24.42
CA LYS A 233 -2.36 -11.87 -23.47
C LYS A 233 -1.23 -11.76 -22.46
N HIS A 234 -0.53 -10.63 -22.44
CA HIS A 234 0.45 -10.35 -21.42
C HIS A 234 -0.31 -9.91 -20.17
N GLU A 235 -0.52 -10.83 -19.23
CA GLU A 235 -1.02 -10.47 -17.90
C GLU A 235 0.14 -9.80 -17.16
N GLU A 236 0.03 -8.50 -16.95
CA GLU A 236 0.79 -7.85 -15.88
C GLU A 236 0.27 -8.41 -14.56
N ILE A 237 1.03 -9.36 -13.98
CA ILE A 237 0.77 -9.95 -12.66
C ILE A 237 1.17 -8.93 -11.59
#